data_c0153e9c14575907f63b1ea4ad5fd48e
#
_entry.id   c0153e9c14575907f63b1ea4ad5fd48e
#
_cell.length_a   1.000
_cell.length_b   1.000
_cell.length_c   1.000
_cell.angle_alpha   90.00
_cell.angle_beta   90.00
_cell.angle_gamma   90.00
#
_symmetry.space_group_name_H-M   'P 1'
#
loop_
_entity.id
_entity.type
_entity.pdbx_description
1 polymer ?
#
loop_
_entity_poly.entity_id
_entity_poly.type
_entity_poly.pdbx_seq_one_letter_code
_entity_poly.pdbx_strand_id
1 'polypeptide(L)'
;TPITLRQAIGDIIEEPRYYKDEPVLETNSQRANHDTYIGPYDSRYMARNRVRTWNETSFTIQAQARNAPQHPQAPKMTHISANQCIFACGFEHLYRRLSVRECARIQTFPDKFVFKYSNIKDGYKMVGNAVPPRLAWYIANQMKQAFSDLMEYNENDKSIRSRIIKQVSVNTIAAQYPRNIINNSIIRDY
;
A
#
# COMPACT_ATOMS: atom_id res chain seq x y z
N THR A 1 -4.49 -12.85 10.04
CA THR A 1 -3.20 -13.13 9.35
C THR A 1 -2.92 -12.03 8.34
N PRO A 2 -1.71 -11.48 8.28
CA PRO A 2 -1.33 -10.47 7.28
C PRO A 2 -1.48 -11.03 5.85
N ILE A 3 -1.92 -10.19 4.91
CA ILE A 3 -2.06 -10.57 3.50
C ILE A 3 -0.68 -10.53 2.84
N THR A 4 -0.29 -11.62 2.19
CA THR A 4 0.96 -11.72 1.44
C THR A 4 0.83 -11.08 0.05
N LEU A 5 1.98 -10.77 -0.58
CA LEU A 5 1.99 -10.30 -1.97
C LEU A 5 1.33 -11.29 -2.93
N ARG A 6 1.54 -12.60 -2.72
CA ARG A 6 0.88 -13.65 -3.51
C ARG A 6 -0.64 -13.57 -3.43
N GLN A 7 -1.19 -13.33 -2.25
CA GLN A 7 -2.63 -13.20 -2.06
C GLN A 7 -3.19 -11.89 -2.65
N ALA A 8 -2.40 -10.81 -2.63
CA ALA A 8 -2.85 -9.50 -3.09
C ALA A 8 -2.79 -9.34 -4.62
N ILE A 9 -1.71 -9.84 -5.25
CA ILE A 9 -1.39 -9.54 -6.65
C ILE A 9 -0.95 -10.78 -7.46
N GLY A 10 -0.90 -11.98 -6.87
CA GLY A 10 -0.35 -13.16 -7.53
C GLY A 10 -1.20 -13.71 -8.69
N ASP A 11 -2.43 -13.24 -8.86
CA ASP A 11 -3.31 -13.54 -9.98
C ASP A 11 -3.19 -12.54 -11.14
N ILE A 12 -2.41 -11.48 -10.98
CA ILE A 12 -2.10 -10.53 -12.07
C ILE A 12 -0.97 -11.11 -12.89
N ILE A 13 -1.31 -11.75 -14.01
CA ILE A 13 -0.36 -12.40 -14.91
C ILE A 13 -0.02 -11.55 -16.14
N GLU A 14 -0.81 -10.49 -16.39
CA GLU A 14 -0.61 -9.60 -17.52
C GLU A 14 0.61 -8.70 -17.29
N GLU A 15 1.33 -8.38 -18.37
CA GLU A 15 2.39 -7.38 -18.32
C GLU A 15 1.81 -5.98 -18.17
N PRO A 16 2.38 -5.13 -17.28
CA PRO A 16 1.94 -3.75 -17.15
C PRO A 16 2.37 -2.91 -18.35
N ARG A 17 1.67 -1.83 -18.58
CA ARG A 17 2.12 -0.78 -19.50
C ARG A 17 3.19 0.06 -18.82
N TYR A 18 4.18 0.49 -19.58
CA TYR A 18 5.34 1.21 -19.07
C TYR A 18 5.29 2.69 -19.48
N TYR A 19 5.37 3.60 -18.48
CA TYR A 19 5.36 5.04 -18.70
C TYR A 19 6.48 5.73 -17.93
N LYS A 20 7.01 6.83 -18.49
CA LYS A 20 7.99 7.68 -17.83
C LYS A 20 7.39 9.06 -17.54
N ASP A 21 7.35 9.92 -18.54
CA ASP A 21 6.84 11.28 -18.43
C ASP A 21 5.76 11.59 -19.48
N GLU A 22 5.53 10.69 -20.41
CA GLU A 22 4.46 10.76 -21.41
C GLU A 22 3.06 10.62 -20.78
N PRO A 23 2.03 11.20 -21.40
CA PRO A 23 0.65 11.03 -20.96
C PRO A 23 0.22 9.56 -21.00
N VAL A 24 -0.52 9.13 -19.97
CA VAL A 24 -1.12 7.79 -19.93
C VAL A 24 -2.34 7.79 -20.85
N LEU A 25 -2.28 7.00 -21.90
CA LEU A 25 -3.39 6.84 -22.83
C LEU A 25 -4.44 5.90 -22.23
N GLU A 26 -5.70 6.31 -22.29
CA GLU A 26 -6.82 5.39 -22.01
C GLU A 26 -6.85 4.33 -23.12
N THR A 27 -6.25 3.19 -22.87
CA THR A 27 -6.33 2.05 -23.77
C THR A 27 -7.30 1.01 -23.21
N ASN A 28 -7.95 0.25 -24.07
CA ASN A 28 -8.79 -0.90 -23.73
C ASN A 28 -7.92 -2.05 -23.19
N SER A 29 -7.10 -1.80 -22.18
CA SER A 29 -6.35 -2.86 -21.52
C SER A 29 -7.30 -3.71 -20.69
N GLN A 30 -7.05 -5.01 -20.66
CA GLN A 30 -7.84 -5.98 -19.90
C GLN A 30 -7.92 -5.62 -18.41
N ARG A 31 -6.94 -4.85 -17.88
CA ARG A 31 -6.88 -4.44 -16.48
C ARG A 31 -6.58 -2.95 -16.35
N ALA A 32 -7.56 -2.20 -15.85
CA ALA A 32 -7.43 -0.76 -15.62
C ALA A 32 -6.33 -0.44 -14.60
N ASN A 33 -5.57 0.65 -14.86
CA ASN A 33 -4.47 1.13 -14.03
C ASN A 33 -3.28 0.17 -13.87
N HIS A 34 -3.15 -0.83 -14.75
CA HIS A 34 -1.97 -1.72 -14.73
C HIS A 34 -0.80 -1.04 -15.45
N ASP A 35 -0.37 0.10 -14.91
CA ASP A 35 0.65 1.00 -15.44
C ASP A 35 1.83 1.08 -14.49
N THR A 36 3.05 1.00 -15.02
CA THR A 36 4.29 1.01 -14.24
C THR A 36 5.20 2.18 -14.66
N TYR A 37 5.77 2.87 -13.67
CA TYR A 37 6.74 3.94 -13.86
C TYR A 37 8.16 3.38 -14.10
N ILE A 38 8.81 3.80 -15.21
CA ILE A 38 10.16 3.36 -15.62
C ILE A 38 11.25 4.41 -15.44
N GLY A 39 11.04 5.41 -14.59
CA GLY A 39 12.09 6.40 -14.29
C GLY A 39 13.32 5.81 -13.57
N PRO A 40 14.40 6.58 -13.50
CA PRO A 40 15.67 6.13 -12.94
C PRO A 40 15.56 5.71 -11.48
N TYR A 41 16.53 4.93 -11.03
CA TYR A 41 16.73 4.56 -9.63
C TYR A 41 17.82 5.44 -9.03
N ASP A 42 17.49 6.27 -8.06
CA ASP A 42 18.44 7.13 -7.37
C ASP A 42 19.20 6.38 -6.25
N SER A 43 20.25 6.99 -5.72
CA SER A 43 21.07 6.40 -4.66
C SER A 43 20.28 6.10 -3.39
N ARG A 44 19.29 6.94 -3.04
CA ARG A 44 18.39 6.72 -1.89
C ARG A 44 17.51 5.50 -2.09
N TYR A 45 17.01 5.30 -3.31
CA TYR A 45 16.26 4.09 -3.65
C TYR A 45 17.14 2.84 -3.52
N MET A 46 18.36 2.90 -4.06
CA MET A 46 19.33 1.81 -4.06
C MET A 46 20.07 1.61 -2.73
N ALA A 47 19.75 2.41 -1.70
CA ALA A 47 20.40 2.27 -0.39
C ALA A 47 20.00 1.00 0.38
N ARG A 48 18.92 0.32 -0.03
CA ARG A 48 18.41 -0.91 0.62
C ARG A 48 17.66 -1.79 -0.37
N ASN A 49 17.50 -3.07 -0.03
CA ASN A 49 16.66 -3.98 -0.81
C ASN A 49 15.21 -3.45 -0.90
N ARG A 50 14.64 -3.48 -2.12
CA ARG A 50 13.27 -3.03 -2.43
C ARG A 50 12.35 -4.16 -2.88
N VAL A 51 12.81 -5.40 -2.80
CA VAL A 51 12.04 -6.59 -3.16
C VAL A 51 11.56 -7.31 -1.91
N ARG A 52 10.27 -7.62 -1.86
CA ARG A 52 9.69 -8.61 -0.96
C ARG A 52 9.35 -9.87 -1.74
N THR A 53 9.50 -11.01 -1.12
CA THR A 53 9.10 -12.28 -1.75
C THR A 53 7.58 -12.41 -1.77
N TRP A 54 7.09 -13.33 -2.60
CA TRP A 54 5.66 -13.62 -2.72
C TRP A 54 4.95 -13.95 -1.40
N ASN A 55 5.66 -14.53 -0.46
CA ASN A 55 5.12 -14.96 0.84
C ASN A 55 5.29 -13.91 1.95
N GLU A 56 5.90 -12.77 1.64
CA GLU A 56 6.02 -11.63 2.55
C GLU A 56 4.89 -10.61 2.32
N THR A 57 4.64 -9.76 3.32
CA THR A 57 3.81 -8.56 3.16
C THR A 57 4.56 -7.49 2.37
N SER A 58 3.85 -6.63 1.66
CA SER A 58 4.45 -5.51 0.92
C SER A 58 5.21 -4.54 1.82
N PHE A 59 6.17 -3.81 1.22
CA PHE A 59 6.59 -2.53 1.78
C PHE A 59 5.44 -1.53 1.73
N THR A 60 5.55 -0.46 2.54
CA THR A 60 4.62 0.67 2.50
C THR A 60 4.50 1.24 1.08
N ILE A 61 3.28 1.41 0.61
CA ILE A 61 2.99 2.09 -0.66
C ILE A 61 3.06 3.59 -0.43
N GLN A 62 4.08 4.21 -1.02
CA GLN A 62 4.30 5.65 -0.91
C GLN A 62 3.62 6.41 -2.06
N ALA A 63 3.31 7.70 -1.82
CA ALA A 63 2.68 8.59 -2.80
C ALA A 63 3.64 9.09 -3.89
N GLN A 64 4.68 8.34 -4.21
CA GLN A 64 5.71 8.70 -5.18
C GLN A 64 6.07 7.52 -6.08
N ALA A 65 5.88 7.66 -7.38
CA ALA A 65 6.15 6.63 -8.37
C ALA A 65 7.60 6.07 -8.30
N ARG A 66 8.60 6.96 -8.10
CA ARG A 66 10.02 6.57 -7.99
C ARG A 66 10.29 5.64 -6.81
N ASN A 67 9.49 5.72 -5.75
CA ASN A 67 9.67 4.98 -4.50
C ASN A 67 8.80 3.70 -4.43
N ALA A 68 8.02 3.40 -5.45
CA ALA A 68 7.23 2.18 -5.50
C ALA A 68 8.14 0.94 -5.31
N PRO A 69 7.71 -0.05 -4.50
CA PRO A 69 8.47 -1.29 -4.31
C PRO A 69 8.70 -2.03 -5.62
N GLN A 70 9.70 -2.90 -5.64
CA GLN A 70 9.93 -3.83 -6.75
C GLN A 70 8.93 -4.98 -6.71
N HIS A 71 8.56 -5.46 -7.89
CA HIS A 71 7.69 -6.63 -8.03
C HIS A 71 8.38 -7.90 -7.50
N PRO A 72 7.65 -8.81 -6.85
CA PRO A 72 8.20 -10.02 -6.22
C PRO A 72 8.71 -11.08 -7.21
N GLN A 73 8.58 -10.85 -8.54
CA GLN A 73 9.20 -11.72 -9.55
C GLN A 73 10.73 -11.66 -9.54
N ALA A 74 11.30 -10.51 -9.15
CA ALA A 74 12.74 -10.34 -9.05
C ALA A 74 13.27 -10.94 -7.74
N PRO A 75 14.51 -11.47 -7.73
CA PRO A 75 15.18 -11.85 -6.50
C PRO A 75 15.47 -10.63 -5.62
N LYS A 76 15.78 -10.85 -4.34
CA LYS A 76 16.24 -9.77 -3.45
C LYS A 76 17.49 -9.13 -4.03
N MET A 77 17.61 -7.80 -3.90
CA MET A 77 18.78 -7.06 -4.36
C MET A 77 20.03 -7.48 -3.57
N THR A 78 21.17 -7.47 -4.25
CA THR A 78 22.48 -7.79 -3.65
C THR A 78 22.99 -6.57 -2.88
N HIS A 79 23.33 -6.77 -1.63
CA HIS A 79 23.93 -5.76 -0.77
C HIS A 79 25.44 -5.68 -1.01
N ILE A 80 25.98 -4.50 -1.32
CA ILE A 80 27.42 -4.32 -1.59
C ILE A 80 28.12 -3.43 -0.55
N SER A 81 27.41 -2.55 0.13
CA SER A 81 27.92 -1.73 1.23
C SER A 81 26.81 -1.28 2.17
N ALA A 82 27.15 -0.61 3.27
CA ALA A 82 26.20 -0.22 4.33
C ALA A 82 24.92 0.48 3.82
N ASN A 83 25.01 1.24 2.72
CA ASN A 83 23.87 1.97 2.14
C ASN A 83 23.82 1.81 0.62
N GLN A 84 24.18 0.64 0.11
CA GLN A 84 24.17 0.39 -1.33
C GLN A 84 23.80 -1.05 -1.66
N CYS A 85 22.76 -1.19 -2.43
CA CYS A 85 22.34 -2.44 -3.06
C CYS A 85 22.40 -2.27 -4.58
N ILE A 86 22.57 -3.38 -5.28
CA ILE A 86 22.47 -3.45 -6.74
C ILE A 86 21.43 -4.52 -7.09
N PHE A 87 20.95 -4.51 -8.30
CA PHE A 87 20.14 -5.61 -8.84
C PHE A 87 20.99 -6.88 -8.91
N ALA A 88 20.39 -8.02 -8.64
CA ALA A 88 21.10 -9.30 -8.71
C ALA A 88 21.59 -9.55 -10.13
N CYS A 89 22.88 -9.86 -10.26
CA CYS A 89 23.52 -10.08 -11.54
C CYS A 89 22.83 -11.20 -12.36
N GLY A 90 22.54 -10.93 -13.62
CA GLY A 90 21.82 -11.83 -14.53
C GLY A 90 20.29 -11.82 -14.39
N PHE A 91 19.74 -11.08 -13.42
CA PHE A 91 18.31 -10.96 -13.19
C PHE A 91 17.78 -9.52 -13.35
N GLU A 92 18.57 -8.62 -13.90
CA GLU A 92 18.25 -7.19 -14.04
C GLU A 92 16.92 -6.95 -14.77
N HIS A 93 16.61 -7.79 -15.76
CA HIS A 93 15.38 -7.73 -16.56
C HIS A 93 14.10 -8.06 -15.77
N LEU A 94 14.22 -8.69 -14.59
CA LEU A 94 13.07 -9.02 -13.75
C LEU A 94 12.66 -7.86 -12.81
N TYR A 95 13.54 -6.86 -12.65
CA TYR A 95 13.26 -5.75 -11.75
C TYR A 95 12.36 -4.72 -12.41
N ARG A 96 11.15 -4.62 -11.90
CA ARG A 96 10.21 -3.54 -12.20
C ARG A 96 9.51 -3.06 -10.94
N ARG A 97 9.11 -1.81 -10.92
CA ARG A 97 8.25 -1.31 -9.85
C ARG A 97 6.88 -1.96 -9.93
N LEU A 98 6.23 -2.10 -8.79
CA LEU A 98 4.81 -2.45 -8.75
C LEU A 98 4.01 -1.43 -9.57
N SER A 99 3.04 -1.89 -10.34
CA SER A 99 2.13 -1.03 -11.09
C SER A 99 1.16 -0.27 -10.16
N VAL A 100 0.48 0.73 -10.68
CA VAL A 100 -0.56 1.46 -9.93
C VAL A 100 -1.66 0.50 -9.46
N ARG A 101 -2.09 -0.46 -10.31
CA ARG A 101 -3.08 -1.48 -9.94
C ARG A 101 -2.59 -2.42 -8.84
N GLU A 102 -1.36 -2.88 -8.93
CA GLU A 102 -0.75 -3.72 -7.90
C GLU A 102 -0.67 -2.97 -6.56
N CYS A 103 -0.22 -1.72 -6.58
CA CYS A 103 -0.23 -0.85 -5.39
C CYS A 103 -1.65 -0.67 -4.84
N ALA A 104 -2.65 -0.46 -5.70
CA ALA A 104 -4.05 -0.30 -5.29
C ALA A 104 -4.61 -1.57 -4.63
N ARG A 105 -4.32 -2.76 -5.16
CA ARG A 105 -4.73 -4.03 -4.55
C ARG A 105 -4.06 -4.27 -3.19
N ILE A 106 -2.79 -3.95 -3.06
CA ILE A 106 -2.06 -4.01 -1.79
C ILE A 106 -2.72 -3.08 -0.77
N GLN A 107 -3.18 -1.90 -1.21
CA GLN A 107 -3.97 -0.95 -0.41
C GLN A 107 -5.46 -1.36 -0.28
N THR A 108 -5.82 -2.58 -0.72
CA THR A 108 -7.17 -3.16 -0.62
C THR A 108 -8.26 -2.49 -1.46
N PHE A 109 -7.90 -1.74 -2.51
CA PHE A 109 -8.88 -1.26 -3.49
C PHE A 109 -9.36 -2.40 -4.38
N PRO A 110 -10.66 -2.52 -4.63
CA PRO A 110 -11.19 -3.53 -5.55
C PRO A 110 -10.87 -3.17 -7.01
N ASP A 111 -10.78 -4.17 -7.89
CA ASP A 111 -10.44 -3.96 -9.30
C ASP A 111 -11.42 -3.07 -10.06
N LYS A 112 -12.69 -3.08 -9.66
CA LYS A 112 -13.72 -2.20 -10.23
C LYS A 112 -13.50 -0.72 -9.93
N PHE A 113 -12.65 -0.37 -8.94
CA PHE A 113 -12.30 1.01 -8.65
C PHE A 113 -11.19 1.46 -9.62
N VAL A 114 -11.50 2.39 -10.49
CA VAL A 114 -10.58 2.92 -11.50
C VAL A 114 -10.10 4.31 -11.08
N PHE A 115 -8.79 4.46 -10.96
CA PHE A 115 -8.14 5.76 -10.72
C PHE A 115 -8.05 6.51 -12.06
N LYS A 116 -8.52 7.74 -12.11
CA LYS A 116 -8.44 8.60 -13.30
C LYS A 116 -7.24 9.52 -13.20
N TYR A 117 -6.23 9.33 -14.05
CA TYR A 117 -5.04 10.17 -14.14
C TYR A 117 -4.53 10.21 -15.57
N SER A 118 -3.93 11.34 -15.95
CA SER A 118 -3.25 11.53 -17.23
C SER A 118 -1.73 11.37 -17.13
N ASN A 119 -1.18 11.40 -15.91
CA ASN A 119 0.24 11.21 -15.64
C ASN A 119 0.42 10.04 -14.67
N ILE A 120 1.35 9.13 -15.00
CA ILE A 120 1.61 7.94 -14.19
C ILE A 120 1.99 8.27 -12.72
N LYS A 121 2.69 9.38 -12.49
CA LYS A 121 3.08 9.82 -11.14
C LYS A 121 1.88 10.16 -10.27
N ASP A 122 0.82 10.72 -10.88
CA ASP A 122 -0.43 11.04 -10.16
C ASP A 122 -1.17 9.75 -9.77
N GLY A 123 -1.13 8.71 -10.60
CA GLY A 123 -1.67 7.40 -10.25
C GLY A 123 -1.09 6.85 -8.94
N TYR A 124 0.22 6.86 -8.82
CA TYR A 124 0.89 6.44 -7.56
C TYR A 124 0.58 7.39 -6.40
N LYS A 125 0.52 8.70 -6.65
CA LYS A 125 0.19 9.69 -5.64
C LYS A 125 -1.23 9.49 -5.09
N MET A 126 -2.19 9.22 -5.95
CA MET A 126 -3.57 8.94 -5.55
C MET A 126 -3.65 7.69 -4.67
N VAL A 127 -3.01 6.60 -5.07
CA VAL A 127 -3.01 5.35 -4.29
C VAL A 127 -2.28 5.51 -2.96
N GLY A 128 -1.11 6.14 -2.96
CA GLY A 128 -0.27 6.26 -1.77
C GLY A 128 -0.84 7.20 -0.71
N ASN A 129 -1.64 8.22 -1.10
CA ASN A 129 -2.30 9.14 -0.18
C ASN A 129 -3.68 8.63 0.28
N ALA A 130 -4.19 7.58 -0.34
CA ALA A 130 -5.53 7.09 0.00
C ALA A 130 -5.53 6.27 1.30
N VAL A 131 -6.60 6.40 2.06
CA VAL A 131 -6.88 5.47 3.17
C VAL A 131 -7.30 4.12 2.58
N PRO A 132 -6.65 3.01 2.96
CA PRO A 132 -7.03 1.68 2.47
C PRO A 132 -8.49 1.36 2.80
N PRO A 133 -9.33 0.98 1.82
CA PRO A 133 -10.76 0.73 2.03
C PRO A 133 -11.07 -0.25 3.15
N ARG A 134 -10.28 -1.31 3.26
CA ARG A 134 -10.45 -2.31 4.33
C ARG A 134 -10.13 -1.75 5.71
N LEU A 135 -9.12 -0.88 5.84
CA LEU A 135 -8.82 -0.18 7.08
C LEU A 135 -9.97 0.75 7.46
N ALA A 136 -10.46 1.57 6.51
CA ALA A 136 -11.60 2.45 6.72
C ALA A 136 -12.85 1.66 7.18
N TRP A 137 -13.10 0.50 6.56
CA TRP A 137 -14.21 -0.37 6.94
C TRP A 137 -14.11 -0.88 8.39
N TYR A 138 -12.91 -1.32 8.81
CA TYR A 138 -12.71 -1.78 10.19
C TYR A 138 -12.90 -0.65 11.20
N ILE A 139 -12.37 0.54 10.92
CA ILE A 139 -12.56 1.72 11.78
C ILE A 139 -14.05 2.07 11.87
N ALA A 140 -14.75 2.16 10.73
CA ALA A 140 -16.17 2.47 10.69
C ALA A 140 -17.02 1.42 11.45
N ASN A 141 -16.64 0.15 11.37
CA ASN A 141 -17.33 -0.93 12.07
C ASN A 141 -17.15 -0.84 13.59
N GLN A 142 -15.95 -0.50 14.06
CA GLN A 142 -15.69 -0.24 15.48
C GLN A 142 -16.46 0.97 15.98
N MET A 143 -16.49 2.05 15.21
CA MET A 143 -17.29 3.23 15.55
C MET A 143 -18.79 2.89 15.62
N LYS A 144 -19.31 2.11 14.65
CA LYS A 144 -20.70 1.67 14.66
C LYS A 144 -21.04 0.87 15.93
N GLN A 145 -20.18 -0.06 16.33
CA GLN A 145 -20.36 -0.84 17.57
C GLN A 145 -20.39 0.10 18.79
N ALA A 146 -19.40 0.99 18.91
CA ALA A 146 -19.34 1.93 20.02
C ALA A 146 -20.57 2.85 20.08
N PHE A 147 -21.11 3.29 18.93
CA PHE A 147 -22.35 4.05 18.89
C PHE A 147 -23.59 3.22 19.25
N SER A 148 -23.65 1.94 18.85
CA SER A 148 -24.75 1.05 19.23
C SER A 148 -24.77 0.84 20.76
N ASP A 149 -23.62 0.58 21.36
CA ASP A 149 -23.47 0.42 22.81
C ASP A 149 -23.88 1.69 23.57
N LEU A 150 -23.62 2.89 22.98
CA LEU A 150 -24.07 4.18 23.52
C LEU A 150 -25.57 4.38 23.46
N MET A 151 -26.24 3.92 22.40
CA MET A 151 -27.67 4.04 22.19
C MET A 151 -28.48 3.15 23.14
N GLU A 152 -27.94 1.98 23.54
CA GLU A 152 -28.57 1.04 24.46
C GLU A 152 -28.45 1.50 25.92
N TYR A 153 -27.59 2.47 26.20
CA TYR A 153 -27.38 2.97 27.57
C TYR A 153 -28.15 4.26 27.85
N ASN A 154 -29.02 4.21 28.87
CA ASN A 154 -29.85 5.33 29.29
C ASN A 154 -29.01 6.59 29.65
N GLU A 155 -29.45 7.78 29.24
CA GLU A 155 -28.74 9.08 29.22
C GLU A 155 -28.12 9.57 30.57
N ASN A 156 -28.17 8.81 31.64
CA ASN A 156 -27.83 9.27 33.00
C ASN A 156 -26.41 8.94 33.49
N ASP A 157 -25.53 8.27 32.73
CA ASP A 157 -24.22 7.94 33.24
C ASP A 157 -23.06 8.57 32.44
N LYS A 158 -22.60 9.72 32.96
CA LYS A 158 -21.43 10.45 32.40
C LYS A 158 -20.11 9.68 32.48
N SER A 159 -20.05 8.57 33.24
CA SER A 159 -18.79 7.79 33.40
C SER A 159 -18.45 6.94 32.19
N ILE A 160 -19.41 6.62 31.34
CA ILE A 160 -19.27 5.73 30.18
C ILE A 160 -18.64 6.45 28.98
N ARG A 161 -18.90 7.74 28.80
CA ARG A 161 -18.25 8.53 27.76
C ARG A 161 -16.70 8.40 27.79
N SER A 162 -16.15 8.39 29.01
CA SER A 162 -14.71 8.28 29.21
C SER A 162 -14.18 6.85 28.91
N ARG A 163 -14.98 5.80 29.14
CA ARG A 163 -14.63 4.41 28.84
C ARG A 163 -14.63 4.13 27.33
N ILE A 164 -15.64 4.63 26.63
CA ILE A 164 -15.77 4.42 25.16
C ILE A 164 -14.67 5.15 24.39
N ILE A 165 -14.35 6.38 24.77
CA ILE A 165 -13.22 7.11 24.19
C ILE A 165 -11.91 6.35 24.41
N LYS A 166 -11.69 5.71 25.54
CA LYS A 166 -10.53 4.85 25.81
C LYS A 166 -10.55 3.54 25.01
N GLN A 167 -11.72 2.97 24.74
CA GLN A 167 -11.86 1.71 24.00
C GLN A 167 -11.68 1.88 22.49
N VAL A 168 -12.06 3.06 21.94
CA VAL A 168 -11.79 3.48 20.55
C VAL A 168 -10.36 4.05 20.40
N SER A 169 -9.58 4.09 21.48
CA SER A 169 -8.20 4.58 21.43
C SER A 169 -7.32 3.75 20.50
N VAL A 170 -6.29 4.39 19.97
CA VAL A 170 -5.28 3.83 19.05
C VAL A 170 -4.76 2.44 19.46
N ASN A 171 -4.78 2.12 20.77
CA ASN A 171 -4.34 0.83 21.30
C ASN A 171 -5.26 -0.35 20.92
N THR A 172 -6.55 -0.14 20.72
CA THR A 172 -7.47 -1.21 20.29
C THR A 172 -7.29 -1.49 18.79
N ILE A 173 -7.03 -0.45 18.00
CA ILE A 173 -6.68 -0.59 16.58
C ILE A 173 -5.30 -1.24 16.45
N ALA A 174 -4.33 -0.89 17.27
CA ALA A 174 -2.99 -1.45 17.29
C ALA A 174 -2.95 -2.94 17.67
N ALA A 175 -3.87 -3.42 18.51
CA ALA A 175 -3.94 -4.83 18.89
C ALA A 175 -4.45 -5.75 17.77
N GLN A 176 -5.24 -5.23 16.83
CA GLN A 176 -5.74 -5.98 15.67
C GLN A 176 -4.84 -5.87 14.42
N TYR A 177 -3.93 -4.89 14.38
CA TYR A 177 -2.95 -4.74 13.30
C TYR A 177 -1.54 -4.98 13.83
N PRO A 178 -0.70 -5.79 13.15
CA PRO A 178 0.70 -5.92 13.52
C PRO A 178 1.36 -4.54 13.54
N ARG A 179 2.12 -4.22 14.58
CA ARG A 179 2.80 -2.92 14.81
C ARG A 179 3.55 -2.37 13.58
N ASN A 180 3.95 -3.23 12.66
CA ASN A 180 4.65 -2.87 11.43
C ASN A 180 3.81 -2.06 10.42
N ILE A 181 2.48 -2.06 10.52
CA ILE A 181 1.60 -1.30 9.63
C ILE A 181 1.32 0.10 10.19
N ILE A 182 1.25 0.23 11.51
CA ILE A 182 0.88 1.49 12.17
C ILE A 182 2.07 2.44 12.31
N ASN A 183 3.29 1.91 12.56
CA ASN A 183 4.45 2.76 12.85
C ASN A 183 5.05 3.49 11.63
N ASN A 184 4.64 3.19 10.41
CA ASN A 184 5.23 3.80 9.21
C ASN A 184 4.32 4.71 8.39
N SER A 185 3.02 4.79 8.68
CA SER A 185 2.10 5.57 7.84
C SER A 185 1.32 6.69 8.56
N ILE A 186 1.26 6.70 9.89
CA ILE A 186 0.37 7.63 10.61
C ILE A 186 1.11 8.69 11.47
N ILE A 187 2.38 8.50 11.83
CA ILE A 187 3.02 9.32 12.90
C ILE A 187 4.16 10.22 12.40
N ARG A 188 4.42 10.37 11.11
CA ARG A 188 5.57 11.20 10.64
C ARG A 188 5.22 12.48 9.87
N ASP A 189 3.96 12.86 9.73
CA ASP A 189 3.58 14.10 9.04
C ASP A 189 2.42 14.83 9.73
N TYR A 190 2.56 15.13 11.03
CA TYR A 190 1.86 16.21 11.74
C TYR A 190 2.83 16.91 12.69
#